data_ca2eaf1d351c5ec96d32afd3c3e68d7d
#
_entry.id   ca2eaf1d351c5ec96d32afd3c3e68d7d
#
_cell.length_a   1.000
_cell.length_b   1.000
_cell.length_c   1.000
_cell.angle_alpha   90.00
_cell.angle_beta   90.00
_cell.angle_gamma   90.00
#
_symmetry.space_group_name_H-M   'P 1'
#
loop_
_entity.id
_entity.type
_entity.pdbx_description
1 polymer ?
#
loop_
_entity_poly.entity_id
_entity_poly.type
_entity_poly.pdbx_seq_one_letter_code
_entity_poly.pdbx_strand_id
1 'polypeptide(L)'
;MWVKICANTNAADAQLAASLGADAVGFVFAASPRHMEIEEVAAITGSLPAALEKIGVFQGHNAEQILHAYHAAGLTGVQLHGEYDAQLVALLRREVMVETGLVTVLQTVSWGVGNDPAQQRDVLSKTLQTIAEDGVVDAVLVDSRTPTASGGTGIAFNWSAAAETVSNSSLKVIVAGGLRPENVARAIATLKPWGVDVASGSEASPGKKDPSKVEAFLRNAKL
;
A
#
# COMPACT_ATOMS: atom_id res chain seq x y z
N MET A 1 -1.97 -14.64 4.45
CA MET A 1 -2.02 -13.16 4.62
C MET A 1 -1.08 -12.55 3.61
N TRP A 2 -1.54 -11.64 2.75
CA TRP A 2 -0.68 -10.87 1.86
C TRP A 2 0.00 -9.74 2.65
N VAL A 3 1.32 -9.55 2.45
CA VAL A 3 2.12 -8.59 3.23
C VAL A 3 2.99 -7.75 2.30
N LYS A 4 2.84 -6.41 2.38
CA LYS A 4 3.67 -5.46 1.67
C LYS A 4 4.63 -4.75 2.63
N ILE A 5 5.91 -4.70 2.26
CA ILE A 5 6.92 -3.83 2.90
C ILE A 5 7.11 -2.61 2.00
N CYS A 6 6.58 -1.48 2.43
CA CYS A 6 6.49 -0.25 1.63
C CYS A 6 7.63 0.72 1.92
N ALA A 7 7.86 1.66 0.99
CA ALA A 7 8.85 2.74 1.10
C ALA A 7 10.30 2.22 1.23
N ASN A 8 10.68 1.31 0.34
CA ASN A 8 12.07 0.89 0.18
C ASN A 8 12.81 1.96 -0.62
N THR A 9 14.01 2.33 -0.18
CA THR A 9 14.87 3.35 -0.81
C THR A 9 16.24 2.81 -1.21
N ASN A 10 16.45 1.50 -1.09
CA ASN A 10 17.69 0.84 -1.50
C ASN A 10 17.45 -0.65 -1.79
N ALA A 11 18.38 -1.25 -2.55
CA ALA A 11 18.28 -2.63 -2.97
C ALA A 11 18.36 -3.63 -1.80
N ALA A 12 19.19 -3.35 -0.79
CA ALA A 12 19.40 -4.26 0.34
C ALA A 12 18.10 -4.45 1.16
N ASP A 13 17.36 -3.37 1.39
CA ASP A 13 16.09 -3.40 2.14
C ASP A 13 15.00 -4.15 1.35
N ALA A 14 14.91 -3.90 0.03
CA ALA A 14 13.95 -4.59 -0.84
C ALA A 14 14.25 -6.09 -0.97
N GLN A 15 15.53 -6.47 -1.13
CA GLN A 15 15.99 -7.85 -1.17
C GLN A 15 15.77 -8.57 0.17
N LEU A 16 16.00 -7.88 1.30
CA LEU A 16 15.70 -8.40 2.62
C LEU A 16 14.21 -8.74 2.76
N ALA A 17 13.32 -7.80 2.40
CA ALA A 17 11.88 -8.04 2.44
C ALA A 17 11.48 -9.25 1.58
N ALA A 18 12.03 -9.36 0.37
CA ALA A 18 11.81 -10.50 -0.53
C ALA A 18 12.28 -11.82 0.08
N SER A 19 13.50 -11.86 0.62
CA SER A 19 14.10 -13.07 1.22
C SER A 19 13.35 -13.57 2.45
N LEU A 20 12.71 -12.67 3.20
CA LEU A 20 11.89 -12.96 4.37
C LEU A 20 10.43 -13.31 4.00
N GLY A 21 10.10 -13.33 2.70
CA GLY A 21 8.81 -13.79 2.21
C GLY A 21 7.72 -12.70 2.18
N ALA A 22 8.08 -11.43 1.98
CA ALA A 22 7.09 -10.41 1.61
C ALA A 22 6.43 -10.77 0.27
N ASP A 23 5.16 -10.48 0.12
CA ASP A 23 4.42 -10.69 -1.13
C ASP A 23 4.61 -9.51 -2.08
N ALA A 24 4.84 -8.32 -1.52
CA ALA A 24 5.11 -7.10 -2.27
C ALA A 24 6.12 -6.18 -1.59
N VAL A 25 6.80 -5.37 -2.40
CA VAL A 25 7.59 -4.22 -1.96
C VAL A 25 7.07 -2.94 -2.61
N GLY A 26 7.13 -1.83 -1.87
CA GLY A 26 6.64 -0.53 -2.35
C GLY A 26 7.76 0.50 -2.51
N PHE A 27 7.65 1.33 -3.56
CA PHE A 27 8.53 2.45 -3.86
C PHE A 27 7.69 3.72 -3.99
N VAL A 28 8.13 4.83 -3.42
CA VAL A 28 7.33 6.06 -3.33
C VAL A 28 7.80 7.09 -4.36
N PHE A 29 6.94 7.42 -5.32
CA PHE A 29 7.15 8.47 -6.32
C PHE A 29 6.50 9.80 -5.90
N ALA A 30 5.68 9.80 -4.87
CA ALA A 30 5.08 10.99 -4.31
C ALA A 30 6.08 11.80 -3.46
N ALA A 31 5.83 13.10 -3.27
CA ALA A 31 6.63 13.96 -2.40
C ALA A 31 6.67 13.42 -0.96
N SER A 32 7.83 12.96 -0.53
CA SER A 32 8.02 12.24 0.73
C SER A 32 9.51 12.21 1.10
N PRO A 33 9.88 12.09 2.39
CA PRO A 33 11.25 11.74 2.79
C PRO A 33 11.74 10.38 2.24
N ARG A 34 10.84 9.61 1.62
CA ARG A 34 11.09 8.29 1.03
C ARG A 34 10.92 8.27 -0.47
N HIS A 35 10.90 9.46 -1.07
CA HIS A 35 10.80 9.62 -2.53
C HIS A 35 11.98 8.93 -3.22
N MET A 36 11.68 8.31 -4.37
CA MET A 36 12.67 7.65 -5.24
C MET A 36 12.47 8.12 -6.69
N GLU A 37 13.57 8.29 -7.39
CA GLU A 37 13.56 8.54 -8.83
C GLU A 37 13.35 7.24 -9.62
N ILE A 38 12.85 7.36 -10.83
CA ILE A 38 12.50 6.20 -11.68
C ILE A 38 13.72 5.29 -11.92
N GLU A 39 14.87 5.88 -12.21
CA GLU A 39 16.11 5.19 -12.50
C GLU A 39 16.66 4.42 -11.28
N GLU A 40 16.50 4.99 -10.09
CA GLU A 40 16.89 4.34 -8.84
C GLU A 40 16.02 3.11 -8.58
N VAL A 41 14.70 3.23 -8.80
CA VAL A 41 13.77 2.10 -8.63
C VAL A 41 14.04 1.03 -9.68
N ALA A 42 14.29 1.40 -10.95
CA ALA A 42 14.63 0.46 -12.02
C ALA A 42 15.87 -0.40 -11.68
N ALA A 43 16.90 0.24 -11.12
CA ALA A 43 18.12 -0.47 -10.68
C ALA A 43 17.83 -1.49 -9.55
N ILE A 44 16.86 -1.22 -8.71
CA ILE A 44 16.45 -2.13 -7.61
C ILE A 44 15.59 -3.27 -8.16
N THR A 45 14.53 -2.94 -8.89
CA THR A 45 13.51 -3.91 -9.34
C THR A 45 14.08 -5.00 -10.24
N GLY A 46 15.07 -4.66 -11.06
CA GLY A 46 15.79 -5.61 -11.94
C GLY A 46 16.52 -6.73 -11.17
N SER A 47 16.81 -6.53 -9.89
CA SER A 47 17.47 -7.51 -9.02
C SER A 47 16.52 -8.33 -8.15
N LEU A 48 15.21 -8.00 -8.16
CA LEU A 48 14.21 -8.65 -7.31
C LEU A 48 13.58 -9.87 -8.01
N PRO A 49 13.11 -10.87 -7.24
CA PRO A 49 12.42 -12.03 -7.78
C PRO A 49 11.22 -11.64 -8.65
N ALA A 50 11.01 -12.36 -9.76
CA ALA A 50 9.88 -12.09 -10.67
C ALA A 50 8.51 -12.25 -9.99
N ALA A 51 8.38 -13.18 -9.05
CA ALA A 51 7.15 -13.44 -8.32
C ALA A 51 6.81 -12.37 -7.25
N LEU A 52 7.78 -11.52 -6.88
CA LEU A 52 7.56 -10.44 -5.92
C LEU A 52 6.85 -9.28 -6.62
N GLU A 53 5.72 -8.83 -6.05
CA GLU A 53 5.06 -7.63 -6.56
C GLU A 53 5.87 -6.37 -6.25
N LYS A 54 6.02 -5.50 -7.26
CA LYS A 54 6.77 -4.25 -7.21
C LYS A 54 5.78 -3.11 -7.41
N ILE A 55 5.38 -2.45 -6.32
CA ILE A 55 4.28 -1.48 -6.29
C ILE A 55 4.83 -0.06 -6.22
N GLY A 56 4.55 0.74 -7.25
CA GLY A 56 4.80 2.19 -7.22
C GLY A 56 3.67 2.93 -6.50
N VAL A 57 4.01 3.83 -5.58
CA VAL A 57 3.04 4.66 -4.85
C VAL A 57 3.05 6.07 -5.43
N PHE A 58 1.89 6.51 -5.93
CA PHE A 58 1.69 7.77 -6.65
C PHE A 58 0.65 8.65 -5.96
N GLN A 59 0.91 9.95 -5.90
CA GLN A 59 -0.04 10.96 -5.43
C GLN A 59 0.07 12.22 -6.30
N GLY A 60 -1.05 12.65 -6.88
CA GLY A 60 -1.10 13.84 -7.74
C GLY A 60 -0.46 13.68 -9.12
N HIS A 61 -0.11 12.47 -9.53
CA HIS A 61 0.42 12.18 -10.87
C HIS A 61 -0.73 11.92 -11.86
N ASN A 62 -0.55 12.33 -13.11
CA ASN A 62 -1.44 11.97 -14.20
C ASN A 62 -1.11 10.57 -14.77
N ALA A 63 -1.98 10.05 -15.64
CA ALA A 63 -1.81 8.72 -16.22
C ALA A 63 -0.49 8.55 -16.97
N GLU A 64 -0.06 9.53 -17.76
CA GLU A 64 1.18 9.48 -18.53
C GLU A 64 2.41 9.33 -17.62
N GLN A 65 2.48 10.10 -16.54
CA GLN A 65 3.55 10.01 -15.55
C GLN A 65 3.58 8.64 -14.84
N ILE A 66 2.39 8.11 -14.48
CA ILE A 66 2.27 6.80 -13.83
C ILE A 66 2.71 5.69 -14.79
N LEU A 67 2.24 5.70 -16.03
CA LEU A 67 2.60 4.71 -17.05
C LEU A 67 4.09 4.75 -17.38
N HIS A 68 4.65 5.95 -17.53
CA HIS A 68 6.09 6.09 -17.74
C HIS A 68 6.90 5.46 -16.60
N ALA A 69 6.57 5.78 -15.34
CA ALA A 69 7.23 5.19 -14.18
C ALA A 69 7.00 3.66 -14.09
N TYR A 70 5.78 3.20 -14.38
CA TYR A 70 5.43 1.79 -14.36
C TYR A 70 6.34 0.96 -15.29
N HIS A 71 6.50 1.40 -16.54
CA HIS A 71 7.32 0.69 -17.53
C HIS A 71 8.81 0.87 -17.25
N ALA A 72 9.26 2.11 -17.05
CA ALA A 72 10.69 2.41 -16.92
C ALA A 72 11.29 1.84 -15.62
N ALA A 73 10.53 1.81 -14.52
CA ALA A 73 10.98 1.26 -13.24
C ALA A 73 10.70 -0.25 -13.09
N GLY A 74 10.12 -0.93 -14.08
CA GLY A 74 9.83 -2.36 -14.02
C GLY A 74 8.86 -2.73 -12.90
N LEU A 75 7.82 -1.92 -12.68
CA LEU A 75 6.78 -2.16 -11.69
C LEU A 75 5.81 -3.27 -12.17
N THR A 76 5.14 -3.91 -11.24
CA THR A 76 4.05 -4.87 -11.50
C THR A 76 2.69 -4.35 -11.06
N GLY A 77 2.67 -3.25 -10.31
CA GLY A 77 1.45 -2.62 -9.85
C GLY A 77 1.64 -1.17 -9.45
N VAL A 78 0.51 -0.50 -9.28
CA VAL A 78 0.41 0.91 -8.88
C VAL A 78 -0.48 1.04 -7.67
N GLN A 79 -0.11 1.89 -6.73
CA GLN A 79 -0.92 2.32 -5.61
C GLN A 79 -1.24 3.81 -5.77
N LEU A 80 -2.51 4.11 -5.94
CA LEU A 80 -3.02 5.47 -6.06
C LEU A 80 -3.33 6.00 -4.66
N HIS A 81 -2.59 7.02 -4.24
CA HIS A 81 -2.72 7.63 -2.92
C HIS A 81 -3.36 9.00 -3.04
N GLY A 82 -4.69 9.04 -3.01
CA GLY A 82 -5.47 10.26 -3.19
C GLY A 82 -6.97 9.96 -3.29
N GLU A 83 -7.73 10.91 -3.81
CA GLU A 83 -9.14 10.68 -4.11
C GLU A 83 -9.28 9.61 -5.19
N TYR A 84 -10.32 8.80 -5.06
CA TYR A 84 -10.60 7.75 -6.03
C TYR A 84 -11.09 8.35 -7.35
N ASP A 85 -10.44 7.94 -8.43
CA ASP A 85 -10.78 8.33 -9.80
C ASP A 85 -10.89 7.07 -10.68
N ALA A 86 -12.12 6.64 -10.92
CA ALA A 86 -12.42 5.47 -11.74
C ALA A 86 -11.93 5.61 -13.19
N GLN A 87 -11.91 6.83 -13.74
CA GLN A 87 -11.46 7.08 -15.11
C GLN A 87 -9.95 6.90 -15.23
N LEU A 88 -9.19 7.41 -14.25
CA LEU A 88 -7.75 7.21 -14.18
C LEU A 88 -7.42 5.71 -14.08
N VAL A 89 -8.11 4.97 -13.20
CA VAL A 89 -7.88 3.51 -13.04
C VAL A 89 -8.20 2.76 -14.34
N ALA A 90 -9.33 3.05 -14.97
CA ALA A 90 -9.72 2.42 -16.23
C ALA A 90 -8.72 2.70 -17.36
N LEU A 91 -8.20 3.93 -17.42
CA LEU A 91 -7.17 4.33 -18.38
C LEU A 91 -5.87 3.54 -18.16
N LEU A 92 -5.37 3.49 -16.91
CA LEU A 92 -4.13 2.75 -16.57
C LEU A 92 -4.26 1.27 -16.93
N ARG A 93 -5.40 0.64 -16.61
CA ARG A 93 -5.64 -0.76 -16.97
C ARG A 93 -5.62 -0.97 -18.48
N ARG A 94 -6.32 -0.11 -19.23
CA ARG A 94 -6.40 -0.24 -20.68
C ARG A 94 -5.01 -0.16 -21.33
N GLU A 95 -4.22 0.83 -20.96
CA GLU A 95 -2.89 1.04 -21.56
C GLU A 95 -1.92 -0.10 -21.19
N VAL A 96 -1.89 -0.53 -19.93
CA VAL A 96 -0.99 -1.64 -19.51
C VAL A 96 -1.43 -2.98 -20.10
N MET A 97 -2.74 -3.27 -20.22
CA MET A 97 -3.21 -4.53 -20.82
C MET A 97 -2.75 -4.73 -22.26
N VAL A 98 -2.64 -3.64 -23.02
CA VAL A 98 -2.20 -3.70 -24.42
C VAL A 98 -0.72 -4.08 -24.53
N GLU A 99 0.11 -3.64 -23.58
CA GLU A 99 1.57 -3.76 -23.67
C GLU A 99 2.14 -4.95 -22.90
N THR A 100 1.68 -5.20 -21.67
CA THR A 100 2.33 -6.16 -20.75
C THR A 100 1.38 -7.16 -20.08
N GLY A 101 0.06 -7.01 -20.24
CA GLY A 101 -0.94 -7.88 -19.65
C GLY A 101 -1.63 -7.27 -18.44
N LEU A 102 -1.45 -7.78 -17.24
CA LEU A 102 -2.19 -7.32 -16.04
C LEU A 102 -1.35 -6.39 -15.18
N VAL A 103 -1.94 -5.30 -14.74
CA VAL A 103 -1.41 -4.43 -13.69
C VAL A 103 -2.23 -4.58 -12.42
N THR A 104 -1.55 -4.74 -11.27
CA THR A 104 -2.21 -4.65 -9.96
C THR A 104 -2.48 -3.19 -9.62
N VAL A 105 -3.74 -2.83 -9.41
CA VAL A 105 -4.13 -1.46 -9.00
C VAL A 105 -4.66 -1.47 -7.57
N LEU A 106 -3.96 -0.77 -6.71
CA LEU A 106 -4.34 -0.53 -5.32
C LEU A 106 -4.84 0.90 -5.17
N GLN A 107 -6.02 1.10 -4.57
CA GLN A 107 -6.53 2.42 -4.21
C GLN A 107 -6.38 2.64 -2.71
N THR A 108 -5.72 3.74 -2.32
CA THR A 108 -5.67 4.13 -0.91
C THR A 108 -6.93 4.89 -0.50
N VAL A 109 -7.54 4.48 0.60
CA VAL A 109 -8.65 5.17 1.27
C VAL A 109 -8.19 5.59 2.65
N SER A 110 -8.33 6.88 2.95
CA SER A 110 -7.84 7.46 4.19
C SER A 110 -8.86 7.35 5.33
N TRP A 111 -8.40 6.94 6.52
CA TRP A 111 -9.13 7.09 7.78
C TRP A 111 -8.57 8.26 8.57
N GLY A 112 -9.40 9.29 8.83
CA GLY A 112 -9.02 10.47 9.61
C GLY A 112 -8.86 10.16 11.09
N VAL A 113 -7.63 10.22 11.59
CA VAL A 113 -7.35 10.05 13.02
C VAL A 113 -7.80 11.27 13.80
N GLY A 114 -8.51 11.06 14.91
CA GLY A 114 -9.06 12.14 15.73
C GLY A 114 -10.46 12.61 15.32
N ASN A 115 -10.97 12.17 14.18
CA ASN A 115 -12.36 12.41 13.77
C ASN A 115 -13.32 11.44 14.47
N ASP A 116 -14.63 11.74 14.42
CA ASP A 116 -15.66 10.84 14.93
C ASP A 116 -15.58 9.46 14.24
N PRO A 117 -15.36 8.36 15.00
CA PRO A 117 -15.22 7.03 14.44
C PRO A 117 -16.45 6.54 13.69
N ALA A 118 -17.66 6.94 14.08
CA ALA A 118 -18.89 6.55 13.39
C ALA A 118 -18.95 7.21 12.00
N GLN A 119 -18.66 8.50 11.93
CA GLN A 119 -18.59 9.22 10.66
C GLN A 119 -17.52 8.64 9.74
N GLN A 120 -16.32 8.32 10.28
CA GLN A 120 -15.25 7.72 9.49
C GLN A 120 -15.62 6.33 8.95
N ARG A 121 -16.31 5.51 9.75
CA ARG A 121 -16.84 4.22 9.31
C ARG A 121 -17.82 4.39 8.14
N ASP A 122 -18.74 5.33 8.23
CA ASP A 122 -19.76 5.56 7.21
C ASP A 122 -19.13 6.06 5.89
N VAL A 123 -18.11 6.94 5.99
CA VAL A 123 -17.32 7.38 4.84
C VAL A 123 -16.57 6.21 4.22
N LEU A 124 -15.87 5.39 5.02
CA LEU A 124 -15.17 4.21 4.54
C LEU A 124 -16.13 3.24 3.82
N SER A 125 -17.26 2.92 4.45
CA SER A 125 -18.25 2.01 3.89
C SER A 125 -18.77 2.48 2.53
N LYS A 126 -19.13 3.75 2.41
CA LYS A 126 -19.61 4.35 1.15
C LYS A 126 -18.52 4.33 0.07
N THR A 127 -17.28 4.65 0.44
CA THR A 127 -16.16 4.65 -0.52
C THR A 127 -15.87 3.25 -1.02
N LEU A 128 -15.83 2.24 -0.12
CA LEU A 128 -15.63 0.85 -0.51
C LEU A 128 -16.75 0.34 -1.43
N GLN A 129 -18.00 0.73 -1.16
CA GLN A 129 -19.14 0.38 -2.02
C GLN A 129 -18.98 0.97 -3.41
N THR A 130 -18.67 2.26 -3.54
CA THR A 130 -18.45 2.92 -4.84
C THR A 130 -17.35 2.22 -5.64
N ILE A 131 -16.20 1.92 -5.00
CA ILE A 131 -15.08 1.22 -5.66
C ILE A 131 -15.48 -0.19 -6.09
N ALA A 132 -16.28 -0.89 -5.28
CA ALA A 132 -16.76 -2.24 -5.60
C ALA A 132 -17.75 -2.24 -6.79
N GLU A 133 -18.62 -1.24 -6.88
CA GLU A 133 -19.56 -1.08 -7.98
C GLU A 133 -18.85 -0.80 -9.31
N ASP A 134 -17.78 -0.02 -9.30
CA ASP A 134 -16.98 0.26 -10.50
C ASP A 134 -16.14 -0.95 -10.95
N GLY A 135 -15.72 -1.82 -10.02
CA GLY A 135 -15.05 -3.08 -10.31
C GLY A 135 -13.67 -2.98 -11.00
N VAL A 136 -13.01 -1.82 -10.95
CA VAL A 136 -11.75 -1.57 -11.67
C VAL A 136 -10.50 -1.63 -10.80
N VAL A 137 -10.64 -1.80 -9.48
CA VAL A 137 -9.54 -1.85 -8.50
C VAL A 137 -9.35 -3.28 -8.01
N ASP A 138 -8.10 -3.74 -7.85
CA ASP A 138 -7.81 -5.10 -7.37
C ASP A 138 -7.89 -5.23 -5.85
N ALA A 139 -7.46 -4.17 -5.14
CA ALA A 139 -7.56 -4.10 -3.69
C ALA A 139 -7.60 -2.64 -3.20
N VAL A 140 -8.17 -2.44 -2.03
CA VAL A 140 -8.20 -1.15 -1.35
C VAL A 140 -7.25 -1.18 -0.16
N LEU A 141 -6.43 -0.14 -0.02
CA LEU A 141 -5.54 0.04 1.11
C LEU A 141 -6.10 1.12 2.04
N VAL A 142 -6.50 0.74 3.26
CA VAL A 142 -6.98 1.68 4.28
C VAL A 142 -5.79 2.15 5.11
N ASP A 143 -5.48 3.46 5.03
CA ASP A 143 -4.36 4.09 5.75
C ASP A 143 -4.86 5.18 6.69
N SER A 144 -4.14 5.39 7.78
CA SER A 144 -4.41 6.46 8.73
C SER A 144 -3.96 7.82 8.18
N ARG A 145 -4.81 8.84 8.31
CA ARG A 145 -4.51 10.22 7.95
C ARG A 145 -4.59 11.11 9.19
N THR A 146 -3.61 11.98 9.35
CA THR A 146 -3.66 13.09 10.31
C THR A 146 -3.84 14.42 9.58
N PRO A 147 -4.17 15.53 10.26
CA PRO A 147 -4.26 16.84 9.61
C PRO A 147 -2.96 17.30 8.94
N THR A 148 -1.82 16.76 9.36
CA THR A 148 -0.49 17.17 8.89
C THR A 148 0.17 16.15 7.95
N ALA A 149 -0.38 14.94 7.80
CA ALA A 149 0.19 13.89 6.95
C ALA A 149 -0.87 12.93 6.43
N SER A 150 -0.79 12.62 5.13
CA SER A 150 -1.71 11.70 4.44
C SER A 150 -1.24 10.25 4.39
N GLY A 151 -0.18 9.89 5.13
CA GLY A 151 0.36 8.53 5.22
C GLY A 151 1.68 8.53 5.98
N GLY A 152 2.17 7.36 6.38
CA GLY A 152 3.41 7.20 7.13
C GLY A 152 3.42 7.87 8.51
N THR A 153 2.25 8.16 9.07
CA THR A 153 2.08 8.88 10.34
C THR A 153 2.58 8.11 11.56
N GLY A 154 2.70 6.80 11.44
CA GLY A 154 3.02 5.91 12.58
C GLY A 154 1.89 5.76 13.59
N ILE A 155 0.72 6.36 13.36
CA ILE A 155 -0.45 6.36 14.25
C ILE A 155 -1.50 5.39 13.69
N ALA A 156 -1.94 4.43 14.50
CA ALA A 156 -3.02 3.53 14.14
C ALA A 156 -4.38 4.25 14.21
N PHE A 157 -5.26 3.95 13.26
CA PHE A 157 -6.64 4.40 13.31
C PHE A 157 -7.50 3.51 14.25
N ASN A 158 -8.78 3.85 14.43
CA ASN A 158 -9.67 3.08 15.29
C ASN A 158 -10.11 1.76 14.62
N TRP A 159 -9.33 0.70 14.84
CA TRP A 159 -9.58 -0.63 14.25
C TRP A 159 -10.92 -1.21 14.66
N SER A 160 -11.34 -1.04 15.91
CA SER A 160 -12.61 -1.58 16.39
C SER A 160 -13.80 -0.95 15.66
N ALA A 161 -13.74 0.34 15.37
CA ALA A 161 -14.80 1.03 14.63
C ALA A 161 -14.84 0.63 13.15
N ALA A 162 -13.68 0.28 12.55
CA ALA A 162 -13.58 -0.14 11.16
C ALA A 162 -13.81 -1.64 10.94
N ALA A 163 -13.80 -2.45 12.01
CA ALA A 163 -13.72 -3.91 11.93
C ALA A 163 -14.83 -4.53 11.07
N GLU A 164 -16.08 -4.14 11.31
CA GLU A 164 -17.22 -4.67 10.56
C GLU A 164 -17.17 -4.29 9.07
N THR A 165 -16.83 -3.05 8.76
CA THR A 165 -16.73 -2.54 7.38
C THR A 165 -15.59 -3.25 6.62
N VAL A 166 -14.45 -3.47 7.26
CA VAL A 166 -13.31 -4.15 6.65
C VAL A 166 -13.61 -5.64 6.43
N SER A 167 -14.11 -6.33 7.48
CA SER A 167 -14.34 -7.78 7.42
C SER A 167 -15.46 -8.19 6.48
N ASN A 168 -16.47 -7.34 6.27
CA ASN A 168 -17.62 -7.59 5.40
C ASN A 168 -17.47 -7.02 3.99
N SER A 169 -16.34 -6.39 3.68
CA SER A 169 -16.10 -5.86 2.34
C SER A 169 -16.01 -6.97 1.29
N SER A 170 -16.63 -6.76 0.13
CA SER A 170 -16.46 -7.62 -1.04
C SER A 170 -15.12 -7.42 -1.74
N LEU A 171 -14.42 -6.32 -1.44
CA LEU A 171 -13.10 -6.02 -1.96
C LEU A 171 -12.00 -6.66 -1.09
N LYS A 172 -10.86 -6.92 -1.68
CA LYS A 172 -9.64 -7.22 -0.92
C LYS A 172 -9.21 -5.96 -0.18
N VAL A 173 -9.30 -5.96 1.15
CA VAL A 173 -8.88 -4.81 1.96
C VAL A 173 -7.52 -5.08 2.57
N ILE A 174 -6.57 -4.17 2.30
CA ILE A 174 -5.25 -4.11 2.91
C ILE A 174 -5.29 -3.05 4.00
N VAL A 175 -4.78 -3.36 5.17
CA VAL A 175 -4.72 -2.42 6.29
C VAL A 175 -3.30 -1.88 6.44
N ALA A 176 -3.20 -0.56 6.53
CA ALA A 176 -1.98 0.19 6.76
C ALA A 176 -2.14 1.16 7.94
N GLY A 177 -1.20 2.09 8.09
CA GLY A 177 -1.28 3.15 9.10
C GLY A 177 -0.94 2.69 10.52
N GLY A 178 0.24 3.08 10.99
CA GLY A 178 0.70 2.81 12.34
C GLY A 178 0.93 1.35 12.69
N LEU A 179 0.97 0.45 11.68
CA LEU A 179 1.33 -0.94 11.89
C LEU A 179 2.82 -1.08 12.20
N ARG A 180 3.13 -2.04 13.09
CA ARG A 180 4.48 -2.40 13.51
C ARG A 180 4.47 -3.85 14.05
N PRO A 181 5.64 -4.46 14.25
CA PRO A 181 5.72 -5.87 14.70
C PRO A 181 4.86 -6.17 15.93
N GLU A 182 4.79 -5.24 16.89
CA GLU A 182 4.12 -5.44 18.18
C GLU A 182 2.59 -5.40 18.09
N ASN A 183 2.03 -4.84 17.01
CA ASN A 183 0.59 -4.63 16.92
C ASN A 183 -0.09 -5.28 15.71
N VAL A 184 0.68 -5.76 14.71
CA VAL A 184 0.13 -6.30 13.47
C VAL A 184 -0.77 -7.51 13.68
N ALA A 185 -0.40 -8.45 14.55
CA ALA A 185 -1.22 -9.61 14.85
C ALA A 185 -2.58 -9.22 15.47
N ARG A 186 -2.59 -8.19 16.35
CA ARG A 186 -3.84 -7.65 16.91
C ARG A 186 -4.68 -6.94 15.85
N ALA A 187 -4.06 -6.18 14.94
CA ALA A 187 -4.77 -5.55 13.83
C ALA A 187 -5.45 -6.59 12.94
N ILE A 188 -4.74 -7.67 12.60
CA ILE A 188 -5.26 -8.78 11.80
C ILE A 188 -6.43 -9.48 12.52
N ALA A 189 -6.28 -9.81 13.79
CA ALA A 189 -7.33 -10.45 14.57
C ALA A 189 -8.60 -9.59 14.68
N THR A 190 -8.45 -8.25 14.77
CA THR A 190 -9.57 -7.32 14.90
C THR A 190 -10.26 -7.04 13.57
N LEU A 191 -9.50 -6.78 12.52
CA LEU A 191 -10.02 -6.28 11.23
C LEU A 191 -10.27 -7.40 10.22
N LYS A 192 -9.61 -8.55 10.37
CA LYS A 192 -9.64 -9.69 9.42
C LYS A 192 -9.42 -9.24 7.97
N PRO A 193 -8.36 -8.46 7.70
CA PRO A 193 -8.11 -7.93 6.35
C PRO A 193 -7.61 -9.03 5.42
N TRP A 194 -7.65 -8.77 4.11
CA TRP A 194 -7.01 -9.62 3.12
C TRP A 194 -5.48 -9.50 3.19
N GLY A 195 -4.94 -8.30 3.46
CA GLY A 195 -3.52 -8.04 3.56
C GLY A 195 -3.17 -6.92 4.54
N VAL A 196 -1.87 -6.76 4.79
CA VAL A 196 -1.31 -5.67 5.61
C VAL A 196 -0.14 -5.00 4.90
N ASP A 197 0.04 -3.70 5.17
CA ASP A 197 1.11 -2.88 4.62
C ASP A 197 1.83 -2.11 5.72
N VAL A 198 3.16 -2.09 5.68
CA VAL A 198 3.98 -1.35 6.63
C VAL A 198 5.07 -0.54 5.93
N ALA A 199 5.20 0.73 6.34
CA ALA A 199 6.32 1.60 5.97
C ALA A 199 7.15 1.96 7.20
N SER A 200 6.77 3.00 7.93
CA SER A 200 7.55 3.54 9.07
C SER A 200 7.71 2.56 10.23
N GLY A 201 6.74 1.67 10.47
CA GLY A 201 6.82 0.68 11.55
C GLY A 201 7.88 -0.41 11.36
N SER A 202 8.45 -0.52 10.16
CA SER A 202 9.57 -1.43 9.83
C SER A 202 10.90 -0.71 9.67
N GLU A 203 10.98 0.59 9.98
CA GLU A 203 12.17 1.42 9.74
C GLU A 203 13.02 1.63 11.01
N ALA A 204 14.33 1.73 10.81
CA ALA A 204 15.29 2.25 11.79
C ALA A 204 15.31 3.79 11.77
N SER A 205 15.20 4.38 10.58
CA SER A 205 15.03 5.80 10.32
C SER A 205 14.28 5.98 9.01
N PRO A 206 13.69 7.15 8.70
CA PRO A 206 12.94 7.34 7.46
C PRO A 206 13.70 6.88 6.22
N GLY A 207 13.08 5.97 5.45
CA GLY A 207 13.66 5.38 4.24
C GLY A 207 14.68 4.26 4.46
N LYS A 208 15.03 3.91 5.70
CA LYS A 208 15.97 2.83 5.99
C LYS A 208 15.31 1.76 6.86
N LYS A 209 15.19 0.54 6.34
CA LYS A 209 14.58 -0.58 7.07
C LYS A 209 15.46 -1.05 8.22
N ASP A 210 14.80 -1.53 9.27
CA ASP A 210 15.42 -2.28 10.35
C ASP A 210 15.21 -3.78 10.09
N PRO A 211 16.25 -4.57 9.85
CA PRO A 211 16.11 -5.99 9.52
C PRO A 211 15.31 -6.78 10.56
N SER A 212 15.53 -6.50 11.84
CA SER A 212 14.83 -7.19 12.93
C SER A 212 13.34 -6.85 12.96
N LYS A 213 12.97 -5.59 12.65
CA LYS A 213 11.58 -5.18 12.57
C LYS A 213 10.89 -5.76 11.34
N VAL A 214 11.56 -5.80 10.18
CA VAL A 214 11.01 -6.44 8.96
C VAL A 214 10.73 -7.91 9.23
N GLU A 215 11.71 -8.65 9.77
CA GLU A 215 11.56 -10.06 10.11
C GLU A 215 10.42 -10.29 11.12
N ALA A 216 10.40 -9.54 12.21
CA ALA A 216 9.36 -9.66 13.23
C ALA A 216 7.97 -9.30 12.69
N PHE A 217 7.86 -8.28 11.83
CA PHE A 217 6.59 -7.91 11.21
C PHE A 217 6.06 -9.03 10.31
N LEU A 218 6.88 -9.54 9.40
CA LEU A 218 6.51 -10.64 8.49
C LEU A 218 6.11 -11.90 9.25
N ARG A 219 6.90 -12.30 10.25
CA ARG A 219 6.57 -13.43 11.12
C ARG A 219 5.22 -13.24 11.82
N ASN A 220 4.99 -12.09 12.46
CA ASN A 220 3.78 -11.84 13.23
C ASN A 220 2.54 -11.60 12.35
N ALA A 221 2.72 -11.22 11.09
CA ALA A 221 1.63 -11.08 10.12
C ALA A 221 1.23 -12.41 9.46
N LYS A 222 2.13 -13.41 9.40
CA LYS A 222 1.90 -14.69 8.72
C LYS A 222 1.61 -15.86 9.70
N LEU A 223 1.54 -15.56 11.03
CA LEU A 223 1.04 -16.50 12.02
C LEU A 223 -0.48 -16.68 11.88
#